data_cbaaf752b5ddedda6f7c84ffe34fec13
#
_entry.id   cbaaf752b5ddedda6f7c84ffe34fec13
#
_cell.length_a   1.000
_cell.length_b   1.000
_cell.length_c   1.000
_cell.angle_alpha   90.00
_cell.angle_beta   90.00
_cell.angle_gamma   90.00
#
_symmetry.space_group_name_H-M   'P 1'
#
loop_
_entity.id
_entity.type
_entity.pdbx_description
1 polymer ?
#
loop_
_entity_poly.entity_id
_entity_poly.type
_entity_poly.pdbx_seq_one_letter_code
_entity_poly.pdbx_strand_id
1 'polypeptide(L)'
;MDGLLIDSEKIYLLAAMKCSDLYGYGINEELVKSTMGNNLPETKRKYLAAMGQDFPFEEFLERMEIIHKDYLDNNPLEKKKGVDEILDYLDKKGIEKVIATSTFRETADRFLKSVALDGRFDHIVYGDDLSESKPKPQIYLKAIEPFPYDKEEILAFEDSANGILSAHAAGLKVVHIPDIAYIPEEIKEKSFIVLNDLLEAIKLIDSINE
;
A
#
# COMPACT_ATOMS: atom_id res chain seq x y z
N MET A 1 -3.36 -1.84 -1.28
CA MET A 1 -4.61 -1.10 -1.03
C MET A 1 -4.30 0.37 -0.83
N ASP A 2 -3.68 0.71 0.28
CA ASP A 2 -3.17 2.05 0.55
C ASP A 2 -2.14 2.43 -0.50
N GLY A 3 -2.10 3.69 -0.95
CA GLY A 3 -1.23 4.17 -2.01
C GLY A 3 -1.52 3.68 -3.43
N LEU A 4 -2.23 2.56 -3.57
CA LEU A 4 -2.57 1.96 -4.87
C LEU A 4 -4.03 2.16 -5.30
N LEU A 5 -4.97 1.85 -4.40
CA LEU A 5 -6.41 1.99 -4.62
C LEU A 5 -6.96 3.25 -3.95
N ILE A 6 -6.41 3.61 -2.79
CA ILE A 6 -6.87 4.67 -1.92
C ILE A 6 -5.70 5.63 -1.64
N ASP A 7 -5.95 6.94 -1.73
CA ASP A 7 -4.95 7.99 -1.48
C ASP A 7 -4.80 8.28 0.02
N SER A 8 -4.57 7.23 0.81
CA SER A 8 -4.42 7.29 2.27
C SER A 8 -3.02 7.73 2.72
N GLU A 9 -1.99 7.42 1.93
CA GLU A 9 -0.59 7.76 2.23
C GLU A 9 -0.37 9.29 2.29
N LYS A 10 -1.09 10.06 1.45
CA LYS A 10 -1.08 11.51 1.48
C LYS A 10 -1.59 12.07 2.80
N ILE A 11 -2.66 11.49 3.35
CA ILE A 11 -3.22 11.91 4.64
C ILE A 11 -2.25 11.59 5.78
N TYR A 12 -1.61 10.42 5.72
CA TYR A 12 -0.57 10.05 6.68
C TYR A 12 0.60 11.05 6.66
N LEU A 13 1.10 11.41 5.48
CA LEU A 13 2.16 12.41 5.32
C LEU A 13 1.76 13.76 5.91
N LEU A 14 0.56 14.26 5.59
CA LEU A 14 0.06 15.53 6.12
C LEU A 14 -0.05 15.50 7.64
N ALA A 15 -0.53 14.41 8.23
CA ALA A 15 -0.64 14.26 9.68
C ALA A 15 0.74 14.25 10.36
N ALA A 16 1.71 13.51 9.80
CA ALA A 16 3.06 13.46 10.32
C ALA A 16 3.77 14.81 10.27
N MET A 17 3.64 15.54 9.16
CA MET A 17 4.21 16.89 9.01
C MET A 17 3.56 17.87 9.97
N LYS A 18 2.21 17.85 10.08
CA LYS A 18 1.50 18.71 11.05
C LYS A 18 1.87 18.40 12.50
N CYS A 19 2.06 17.13 12.83
CA CYS A 19 2.54 16.72 14.14
C CYS A 19 3.95 17.27 14.41
N SER A 20 4.84 17.14 13.43
CA SER A 20 6.19 17.69 13.52
C SER A 20 6.20 19.20 13.79
N ASP A 21 5.39 19.95 13.05
CA ASP A 21 5.29 21.41 13.20
C ASP A 21 4.70 21.82 14.56
N LEU A 22 3.60 21.18 14.97
CA LEU A 22 2.91 21.51 16.22
C LEU A 22 3.75 21.26 17.48
N TYR A 23 4.57 20.21 17.46
CA TYR A 23 5.37 19.79 18.62
C TYR A 23 6.87 20.06 18.47
N GLY A 24 7.28 20.66 17.35
CA GLY A 24 8.67 21.09 17.14
C GLY A 24 9.65 19.93 16.98
N TYR A 25 9.23 18.79 16.41
CA TYR A 25 10.10 17.64 16.25
C TYR A 25 11.16 17.82 15.17
N GLY A 26 10.95 18.68 14.18
CA GLY A 26 11.90 18.93 13.09
C GLY A 26 11.99 17.81 12.07
N ILE A 27 10.95 16.98 11.95
CA ILE A 27 10.85 15.90 10.95
C ILE A 27 10.60 16.54 9.58
N ASN A 28 11.26 16.01 8.55
CA ASN A 28 11.04 16.42 7.16
C ASN A 28 10.26 15.36 6.36
N GLU A 29 9.72 15.76 5.21
CA GLU A 29 8.96 14.87 4.33
C GLU A 29 9.76 13.66 3.85
N GLU A 30 11.06 13.81 3.58
CA GLU A 30 11.90 12.73 3.09
C GLU A 30 11.98 11.58 4.10
N LEU A 31 12.11 11.92 5.39
CA LEU A 31 12.10 10.92 6.45
C LEU A 31 10.75 10.19 6.49
N VAL A 32 9.64 10.92 6.48
CA VAL A 32 8.29 10.32 6.48
C VAL A 32 8.12 9.41 5.26
N LYS A 33 8.38 9.90 4.05
CA LYS A 33 8.27 9.13 2.80
C LYS A 33 9.16 7.87 2.78
N SER A 34 10.34 7.95 3.42
CA SER A 34 11.24 6.79 3.53
C SER A 34 10.68 5.67 4.40
N THR A 35 9.72 5.97 5.27
CA THR A 35 9.12 5.00 6.20
C THR A 35 7.81 4.39 5.72
N MET A 36 7.22 4.95 4.65
CA MET A 36 5.98 4.43 4.07
C MET A 36 6.14 2.99 3.57
N GLY A 37 5.12 2.18 3.81
CA GLY A 37 5.15 0.75 3.50
C GLY A 37 6.05 -0.10 4.41
N ASN A 38 6.72 0.48 5.43
CA ASN A 38 7.48 -0.27 6.42
C ASN A 38 6.58 -0.75 7.57
N ASN A 39 7.00 -1.84 8.23
CA ASN A 39 6.43 -2.20 9.52
C ASN A 39 6.93 -1.25 10.63
N LEU A 40 6.24 -1.25 11.77
CA LEU A 40 6.53 -0.34 12.88
C LEU A 40 7.99 -0.43 13.42
N PRO A 41 8.58 -1.63 13.60
CA PRO A 41 9.99 -1.73 14.02
C PRO A 41 10.97 -1.05 13.06
N GLU A 42 10.79 -1.23 11.76
CA GLU A 42 11.65 -0.62 10.75
C GLU A 42 11.43 0.90 10.65
N THR A 43 10.18 1.34 10.76
CA THR A 43 9.82 2.76 10.85
C THR A 43 10.55 3.41 12.03
N LYS A 44 10.42 2.84 13.24
CA LYS A 44 11.11 3.32 14.44
C LYS A 44 12.62 3.40 14.23
N ARG A 45 13.22 2.33 13.68
CA ARG A 45 14.66 2.29 13.41
C ARG A 45 15.11 3.46 12.54
N LYS A 46 14.36 3.78 11.48
CA LYS A 46 14.67 4.90 10.58
C LYS A 46 14.54 6.25 11.26
N TYR A 47 13.47 6.45 12.06
CA TYR A 47 13.32 7.68 12.85
C TYR A 47 14.47 7.87 13.83
N LEU A 48 14.82 6.86 14.61
CA LEU A 48 15.93 6.93 15.57
C LEU A 48 17.30 7.13 14.88
N ALA A 49 17.49 6.56 13.69
CA ALA A 49 18.71 6.78 12.92
C ALA A 49 18.82 8.23 12.40
N ALA A 50 17.72 8.86 12.00
CA ALA A 50 17.68 10.21 11.45
C ALA A 50 17.64 11.32 12.52
N MET A 51 16.88 11.09 13.60
CA MET A 51 16.56 12.10 14.62
C MET A 51 17.40 11.94 15.89
N GLY A 52 18.14 10.83 16.03
CA GLY A 52 18.91 10.50 17.26
C GLY A 52 18.18 9.48 18.15
N GLN A 53 18.97 8.77 18.99
CA GLN A 53 18.45 7.70 19.84
C GLN A 53 17.49 8.18 20.94
N ASP A 54 17.55 9.46 21.29
CA ASP A 54 16.70 10.08 22.30
C ASP A 54 15.39 10.64 21.71
N PHE A 55 15.14 10.46 20.40
CA PHE A 55 13.91 10.90 19.78
C PHE A 55 12.71 10.18 20.39
N PRO A 56 11.67 10.90 20.87
CA PRO A 56 10.52 10.33 21.57
C PRO A 56 9.53 9.71 20.56
N PHE A 57 9.95 8.62 19.88
CA PHE A 57 9.22 8.02 18.78
C PHE A 57 7.78 7.59 19.16
N GLU A 58 7.60 6.98 20.33
CA GLU A 58 6.30 6.52 20.80
C GLU A 58 5.34 7.70 21.02
N GLU A 59 5.83 8.76 21.64
CA GLU A 59 5.03 9.97 21.88
C GLU A 59 4.70 10.67 20.54
N PHE A 60 5.65 10.73 19.60
CA PHE A 60 5.40 11.25 18.26
C PHE A 60 4.30 10.43 17.56
N LEU A 61 4.40 9.10 17.60
CA LEU A 61 3.43 8.21 16.97
C LEU A 61 2.02 8.39 17.54
N GLU A 62 1.88 8.42 18.86
CA GLU A 62 0.58 8.64 19.52
C GLU A 62 -0.06 9.98 19.11
N ARG A 63 0.74 11.05 19.11
CA ARG A 63 0.26 12.38 18.69
C ARG A 63 -0.10 12.44 17.21
N MET A 64 0.72 11.83 16.38
CA MET A 64 0.49 11.74 14.94
C MET A 64 -0.79 10.95 14.62
N GLU A 65 -1.04 9.83 15.32
CA GLU A 65 -2.26 9.03 15.15
C GLU A 65 -3.53 9.82 15.49
N ILE A 66 -3.50 10.65 16.53
CA ILE A 66 -4.62 11.54 16.87
C ILE A 66 -4.91 12.52 15.74
N ILE A 67 -3.85 13.14 15.18
CA ILE A 67 -3.97 14.08 14.06
C ILE A 67 -4.43 13.35 12.80
N HIS A 68 -3.88 12.17 12.52
CA HIS A 68 -4.25 11.36 11.38
C HIS A 68 -5.75 10.97 11.43
N LYS A 69 -6.22 10.55 12.60
CA LYS A 69 -7.64 10.26 12.79
C LYS A 69 -8.52 11.49 12.56
N ASP A 70 -8.14 12.65 13.11
CA ASP A 70 -8.86 13.91 12.89
C ASP A 70 -8.93 14.28 11.40
N TYR A 71 -7.83 14.08 10.67
CA TYR A 71 -7.84 14.29 9.22
C TYR A 71 -8.78 13.34 8.48
N LEU A 72 -8.76 12.05 8.83
CA LEU A 72 -9.65 11.05 8.23
C LEU A 72 -11.13 11.32 8.53
N ASP A 73 -11.43 11.80 9.74
CA ASP A 73 -12.80 12.12 10.14
C ASP A 73 -13.34 13.38 9.44
N ASN A 74 -12.47 14.31 9.04
CA ASN A 74 -12.85 15.59 8.45
C ASN A 74 -12.59 15.69 6.93
N ASN A 75 -11.87 14.74 6.33
CA ASN A 75 -11.59 14.74 4.90
C ASN A 75 -11.92 13.37 4.30
N PRO A 76 -12.75 13.32 3.24
CA PRO A 76 -13.05 12.06 2.58
C PRO A 76 -11.76 11.47 1.99
N LEU A 77 -11.60 10.15 2.11
CA LEU A 77 -10.62 9.42 1.34
C LEU A 77 -11.01 9.45 -0.14
N GLU A 78 -10.01 9.53 -1.00
CA GLU A 78 -10.21 9.52 -2.45
C GLU A 78 -9.63 8.23 -3.04
N LYS A 79 -10.26 7.78 -4.13
CA LYS A 79 -9.70 6.69 -4.94
C LYS A 79 -8.52 7.21 -5.77
N LYS A 80 -7.53 6.36 -5.97
CA LYS A 80 -6.46 6.64 -6.93
C LYS A 80 -7.00 6.61 -8.36
N LYS A 81 -6.28 7.28 -9.25
CA LYS A 81 -6.68 7.40 -10.67
C LYS A 81 -6.77 6.04 -11.35
N GLY A 82 -7.90 5.77 -12.00
CA GLY A 82 -8.14 4.56 -12.77
C GLY A 82 -8.69 3.38 -11.99
N VAL A 83 -9.00 3.56 -10.68
CA VAL A 83 -9.52 2.47 -9.83
C VAL A 83 -10.87 1.96 -10.32
N ASP A 84 -11.81 2.85 -10.55
CA ASP A 84 -13.15 2.42 -10.99
C ASP A 84 -13.08 1.81 -12.39
N GLU A 85 -12.31 2.42 -13.29
CA GLU A 85 -12.17 1.97 -14.67
C GLU A 85 -11.53 0.57 -14.76
N ILE A 86 -10.47 0.30 -13.98
CA ILE A 86 -9.86 -1.04 -14.00
C ILE A 86 -10.77 -2.07 -13.37
N LEU A 87 -11.45 -1.75 -12.26
CA LEU A 87 -12.36 -2.70 -11.61
C LEU A 87 -13.54 -3.04 -12.52
N ASP A 88 -14.14 -2.05 -13.21
CA ASP A 88 -15.21 -2.27 -14.16
C ASP A 88 -14.75 -3.08 -15.38
N TYR A 89 -13.51 -2.84 -15.83
CA TYR A 89 -12.89 -3.63 -16.90
C TYR A 89 -12.71 -5.09 -16.50
N LEU A 90 -12.17 -5.34 -15.29
CA LEU A 90 -11.94 -6.70 -14.77
C LEU A 90 -13.28 -7.43 -14.57
N ASP A 91 -14.31 -6.76 -14.03
CA ASP A 91 -15.66 -7.31 -13.89
C ASP A 91 -16.24 -7.74 -15.26
N LYS A 92 -16.11 -6.88 -16.26
CA LYS A 92 -16.59 -7.16 -17.63
C LYS A 92 -15.86 -8.35 -18.28
N LYS A 93 -14.59 -8.55 -17.95
CA LYS A 93 -13.76 -9.67 -18.46
C LYS A 93 -13.92 -10.93 -17.63
N GLY A 94 -14.56 -10.88 -16.47
CA GLY A 94 -14.65 -12.00 -15.53
C GLY A 94 -13.31 -12.36 -14.89
N ILE A 95 -12.44 -11.37 -14.71
CA ILE A 95 -11.11 -11.54 -14.07
C ILE A 95 -11.25 -11.29 -12.57
N GLU A 96 -10.82 -12.24 -11.76
CA GLU A 96 -10.88 -12.17 -10.30
C GLU A 96 -9.92 -11.14 -9.72
N LYS A 97 -10.34 -10.51 -8.64
CA LYS A 97 -9.65 -9.40 -7.98
C LYS A 97 -9.47 -9.69 -6.50
N VAL A 98 -8.24 -9.58 -6.04
CA VAL A 98 -7.87 -9.88 -4.65
C VAL A 98 -7.11 -8.70 -4.04
N ILE A 99 -7.42 -8.37 -2.80
CA ILE A 99 -6.63 -7.43 -2.00
C ILE A 99 -5.69 -8.20 -1.07
N ALA A 100 -4.40 -7.81 -1.08
CA ALA A 100 -3.38 -8.21 -0.12
C ALA A 100 -2.86 -6.96 0.60
N THR A 101 -3.44 -6.60 1.76
CA THR A 101 -3.09 -5.39 2.50
C THR A 101 -2.42 -5.67 3.84
N SER A 102 -1.41 -4.86 4.20
CA SER A 102 -0.83 -4.86 5.55
C SER A 102 -1.71 -4.19 6.59
N THR A 103 -2.75 -3.49 6.15
CA THR A 103 -3.72 -2.81 7.01
C THR A 103 -4.62 -3.84 7.69
N PHE A 104 -4.92 -3.60 8.96
CA PHE A 104 -5.78 -4.48 9.75
C PHE A 104 -7.23 -4.39 9.28
N ARG A 105 -7.96 -5.49 9.40
CA ARG A 105 -9.32 -5.69 8.89
C ARG A 105 -10.25 -4.51 9.18
N GLU A 106 -10.37 -4.11 10.44
CA GLU A 106 -11.28 -3.03 10.85
C GLU A 106 -11.02 -1.73 10.08
N THR A 107 -9.75 -1.35 9.94
CA THR A 107 -9.36 -0.13 9.22
C THR A 107 -9.54 -0.29 7.71
N ALA A 108 -9.13 -1.43 7.15
CA ALA A 108 -9.26 -1.70 5.72
C ALA A 108 -10.72 -1.70 5.27
N ASP A 109 -11.61 -2.38 5.99
CA ASP A 109 -13.04 -2.43 5.68
C ASP A 109 -13.68 -1.03 5.77
N ARG A 110 -13.30 -0.24 6.79
CA ARG A 110 -13.75 1.16 6.90
C ARG A 110 -13.30 1.99 5.70
N PHE A 111 -12.05 1.86 5.28
CA PHE A 111 -11.49 2.59 4.14
C PHE A 111 -12.18 2.19 2.83
N LEU A 112 -12.28 0.90 2.55
CA LEU A 112 -12.95 0.39 1.34
C LEU A 112 -14.41 0.87 1.28
N LYS A 113 -15.13 0.83 2.41
CA LYS A 113 -16.50 1.32 2.48
C LYS A 113 -16.60 2.83 2.25
N SER A 114 -15.66 3.62 2.78
CA SER A 114 -15.69 5.09 2.65
C SER A 114 -15.52 5.56 1.21
N VAL A 115 -14.88 4.75 0.36
CA VAL A 115 -14.66 5.03 -1.06
C VAL A 115 -15.53 4.14 -1.98
N ALA A 116 -16.55 3.47 -1.44
CA ALA A 116 -17.46 2.58 -2.18
C ALA A 116 -16.72 1.49 -2.99
N LEU A 117 -15.73 0.85 -2.36
CA LEU A 117 -15.01 -0.32 -2.89
C LEU A 117 -15.33 -1.61 -2.13
N ASP A 118 -16.18 -1.55 -1.09
CA ASP A 118 -16.65 -2.73 -0.38
C ASP A 118 -17.46 -3.63 -1.34
N GLY A 119 -17.15 -4.94 -1.30
CA GLY A 119 -17.79 -5.91 -2.20
C GLY A 119 -17.30 -5.94 -3.65
N ARG A 120 -16.28 -5.12 -4.02
CA ARG A 120 -15.71 -5.13 -5.37
C ARG A 120 -14.62 -6.19 -5.59
N PHE A 121 -14.24 -6.93 -4.54
CA PHE A 121 -13.14 -7.90 -4.56
C PHE A 121 -13.63 -9.29 -4.17
N ASP A 122 -13.11 -10.31 -4.83
CA ASP A 122 -13.49 -11.71 -4.64
C ASP A 122 -12.88 -12.30 -3.36
N HIS A 123 -11.73 -11.77 -2.93
CA HIS A 123 -11.06 -12.16 -1.70
C HIS A 123 -10.22 -11.01 -1.14
N ILE A 124 -10.06 -10.96 0.19
CA ILE A 124 -9.20 -9.98 0.87
C ILE A 124 -8.39 -10.68 1.95
N VAL A 125 -7.08 -10.47 1.93
CA VAL A 125 -6.15 -10.87 3.00
C VAL A 125 -5.65 -9.62 3.72
N TYR A 126 -5.83 -9.59 5.02
CA TYR A 126 -5.52 -8.44 5.89
C TYR A 126 -4.23 -8.66 6.67
N GLY A 127 -3.66 -7.58 7.20
CA GLY A 127 -2.42 -7.63 7.98
C GLY A 127 -2.53 -8.49 9.24
N ASP A 128 -3.69 -8.52 9.89
CA ASP A 128 -3.97 -9.32 11.09
C ASP A 128 -4.30 -10.81 10.81
N ASP A 129 -4.41 -11.19 9.54
CA ASP A 129 -4.53 -12.60 9.14
C ASP A 129 -3.19 -13.36 9.15
N LEU A 130 -2.06 -12.68 9.40
CA LEU A 130 -0.71 -13.16 9.12
C LEU A 130 0.20 -13.11 10.34
N SER A 131 1.16 -14.04 10.38
CA SER A 131 2.25 -14.03 11.37
C SER A 131 3.50 -13.28 10.88
N GLU A 132 3.64 -13.12 9.57
CA GLU A 132 4.77 -12.44 8.94
C GLU A 132 4.29 -11.32 8.01
N SER A 133 4.81 -10.10 8.22
CA SER A 133 4.48 -8.94 7.38
C SER A 133 5.35 -8.87 6.11
N LYS A 134 4.93 -8.08 5.12
CA LYS A 134 5.77 -7.68 3.99
C LYS A 134 7.12 -7.15 4.52
N PRO A 135 8.26 -7.52 3.93
CA PRO A 135 8.46 -8.10 2.60
C PRO A 135 8.40 -9.63 2.50
N LYS A 136 8.00 -10.34 3.56
CA LYS A 136 7.79 -11.80 3.48
C LYS A 136 6.64 -12.13 2.53
N PRO A 137 6.69 -13.26 1.78
CA PRO A 137 5.71 -13.58 0.74
C PRO A 137 4.36 -14.06 1.27
N GLN A 138 4.22 -14.28 2.59
CA GLN A 138 3.07 -14.95 3.19
C GLN A 138 1.72 -14.37 2.76
N ILE A 139 1.62 -13.04 2.69
CA ILE A 139 0.37 -12.36 2.32
C ILE A 139 -0.07 -12.70 0.89
N TYR A 140 0.87 -12.70 -0.07
CA TYR A 140 0.56 -13.03 -1.46
C TYR A 140 0.27 -14.50 -1.64
N LEU A 141 1.03 -15.38 -0.99
CA LEU A 141 0.77 -16.83 -1.03
C LEU A 141 -0.62 -17.15 -0.50
N LYS A 142 -1.03 -16.50 0.61
CA LYS A 142 -2.37 -16.65 1.16
C LYS A 142 -3.45 -16.05 0.26
N ALA A 143 -3.16 -14.91 -0.39
CA ALA A 143 -4.10 -14.24 -1.28
C ALA A 143 -4.45 -15.06 -2.53
N ILE A 144 -3.48 -15.81 -3.06
CA ILE A 144 -3.68 -16.65 -4.27
C ILE A 144 -4.13 -18.07 -3.97
N GLU A 145 -4.02 -18.54 -2.72
CA GLU A 145 -4.34 -19.91 -2.32
C GLU A 145 -5.75 -20.39 -2.74
N PRO A 146 -6.81 -19.57 -2.68
CA PRO A 146 -8.15 -20.00 -3.07
C PRO A 146 -8.37 -20.19 -4.58
N PHE A 147 -7.42 -19.74 -5.42
CA PHE A 147 -7.61 -19.65 -6.87
C PHE A 147 -6.79 -20.70 -7.62
N PRO A 148 -7.36 -21.35 -8.66
CA PRO A 148 -6.72 -22.46 -9.37
C PRO A 148 -5.78 -22.00 -10.50
N TYR A 149 -5.12 -20.84 -10.35
CA TYR A 149 -4.25 -20.26 -11.36
C TYR A 149 -2.77 -20.54 -11.08
N ASP A 150 -2.00 -20.72 -12.13
CA ASP A 150 -0.55 -20.71 -12.03
C ASP A 150 -0.05 -19.29 -11.75
N LYS A 151 1.09 -19.17 -11.07
CA LYS A 151 1.63 -17.86 -10.67
C LYS A 151 1.94 -16.95 -11.85
N GLU A 152 2.25 -17.52 -12.99
CA GLU A 152 2.50 -16.85 -14.25
C GLU A 152 1.26 -16.17 -14.83
N GLU A 153 0.07 -16.60 -14.43
CA GLU A 153 -1.23 -16.05 -14.83
C GLU A 153 -1.70 -14.92 -13.89
N ILE A 154 -0.96 -14.64 -12.81
CA ILE A 154 -1.33 -13.68 -11.77
C ILE A 154 -0.43 -12.44 -11.86
N LEU A 155 -1.06 -11.26 -11.88
CA LEU A 155 -0.39 -9.97 -11.74
C LEU A 155 -0.60 -9.42 -10.34
N ALA A 156 0.49 -9.02 -9.68
CA ALA A 156 0.43 -8.28 -8.43
C ALA A 156 0.71 -6.80 -8.70
N PHE A 157 -0.20 -5.92 -8.27
CA PHE A 157 -0.03 -4.46 -8.38
C PHE A 157 0.45 -3.91 -7.05
N GLU A 158 1.52 -3.10 -7.08
CA GLU A 158 2.15 -2.58 -5.87
C GLU A 158 2.69 -1.16 -6.04
N ASP A 159 2.67 -0.41 -4.93
CA ASP A 159 3.18 0.95 -4.82
C ASP A 159 4.38 1.08 -3.88
N SER A 160 4.65 0.04 -3.07
CA SER A 160 5.64 0.07 -1.97
C SER A 160 6.80 -0.89 -2.19
N ALA A 161 7.98 -0.53 -1.65
CA ALA A 161 9.18 -1.38 -1.70
C ALA A 161 8.96 -2.76 -1.07
N ASN A 162 8.34 -2.80 0.12
CA ASN A 162 8.06 -4.06 0.80
C ASN A 162 7.01 -4.90 0.08
N GLY A 163 6.05 -4.25 -0.58
CA GLY A 163 5.06 -4.92 -1.41
C GLY A 163 5.68 -5.56 -2.65
N ILE A 164 6.51 -4.81 -3.38
CA ILE A 164 7.25 -5.34 -4.54
C ILE A 164 8.09 -6.55 -4.14
N LEU A 165 8.87 -6.44 -3.05
CA LEU A 165 9.70 -7.54 -2.55
C LEU A 165 8.86 -8.76 -2.16
N SER A 166 7.72 -8.55 -1.51
CA SER A 166 6.82 -9.61 -1.05
C SER A 166 6.18 -10.36 -2.22
N ALA A 167 5.64 -9.65 -3.21
CA ALA A 167 5.02 -10.24 -4.40
C ALA A 167 6.07 -10.97 -5.26
N HIS A 168 7.25 -10.36 -5.44
CA HIS A 168 8.36 -10.99 -6.16
C HIS A 168 8.83 -12.27 -5.46
N ALA A 169 8.96 -12.27 -4.12
CA ALA A 169 9.32 -13.45 -3.33
C ALA A 169 8.24 -14.54 -3.36
N ALA A 170 6.96 -14.18 -3.58
CA ALA A 170 5.89 -15.13 -3.83
C ALA A 170 5.94 -15.75 -5.24
N GLY A 171 6.78 -15.23 -6.13
CA GLY A 171 6.94 -15.69 -7.51
C GLY A 171 5.93 -15.08 -8.49
N LEU A 172 5.33 -13.93 -8.13
CA LEU A 172 4.35 -13.23 -8.98
C LEU A 172 5.02 -12.20 -9.88
N LYS A 173 4.39 -11.92 -11.04
CA LYS A 173 4.73 -10.76 -11.87
C LYS A 173 4.24 -9.48 -11.20
N VAL A 174 5.15 -8.56 -10.87
CA VAL A 174 4.82 -7.33 -10.16
C VAL A 174 4.68 -6.17 -11.12
N VAL A 175 3.52 -5.54 -11.13
CA VAL A 175 3.27 -4.25 -11.79
C VAL A 175 3.43 -3.15 -10.75
N HIS A 176 4.47 -2.34 -10.87
CA HIS A 176 4.71 -1.23 -9.96
C HIS A 176 3.98 0.02 -10.45
N ILE A 177 3.15 0.60 -9.59
CA ILE A 177 2.49 1.89 -9.79
C ILE A 177 2.99 2.82 -8.68
N PRO A 178 3.90 3.77 -9.00
CA PRO A 178 4.48 4.65 -7.99
C PRO A 178 3.44 5.52 -7.29
N ASP A 179 3.59 5.64 -5.97
CA ASP A 179 2.95 6.65 -5.14
C ASP A 179 4.00 7.58 -4.53
N ILE A 180 3.80 8.08 -3.34
CA ILE A 180 4.69 9.07 -2.69
C ILE A 180 5.90 8.43 -1.99
N ALA A 181 5.88 7.12 -1.73
CA ALA A 181 7.00 6.41 -1.10
C ALA A 181 8.25 6.38 -1.98
N TYR A 182 9.42 6.59 -1.38
CA TYR A 182 10.68 6.39 -2.09
C TYR A 182 10.99 4.89 -2.24
N ILE A 183 11.23 4.44 -3.47
CA ILE A 183 11.63 3.07 -3.77
C ILE A 183 13.02 3.07 -4.41
N PRO A 184 14.01 2.37 -3.79
CA PRO A 184 15.34 2.19 -4.38
C PRO A 184 15.30 1.50 -5.76
N GLU A 185 16.22 1.86 -6.65
CA GLU A 185 16.23 1.35 -8.01
C GLU A 185 16.39 -0.17 -8.07
N GLU A 186 17.25 -0.75 -7.21
CA GLU A 186 17.43 -2.20 -7.11
C GLU A 186 16.15 -2.97 -6.72
N ILE A 187 15.15 -2.28 -6.11
CA ILE A 187 13.85 -2.87 -5.81
C ILE A 187 12.91 -2.70 -7.00
N LYS A 188 12.93 -1.55 -7.67
CA LYS A 188 12.13 -1.33 -8.89
C LYS A 188 12.48 -2.34 -10.00
N GLU A 189 13.74 -2.71 -10.13
CA GLU A 189 14.21 -3.73 -11.07
C GLU A 189 13.59 -5.12 -10.87
N LYS A 190 12.99 -5.38 -9.69
CA LYS A 190 12.24 -6.62 -9.44
C LYS A 190 10.80 -6.58 -9.97
N SER A 191 10.35 -5.42 -10.39
CA SER A 191 9.04 -5.28 -11.04
C SER A 191 9.12 -5.76 -12.50
N PHE A 192 8.08 -6.44 -12.94
CA PHE A 192 7.91 -6.82 -14.35
C PHE A 192 7.78 -5.58 -15.25
N ILE A 193 7.05 -4.57 -14.75
CA ILE A 193 6.84 -3.30 -15.44
C ILE A 193 6.49 -2.20 -14.41
N VAL A 194 6.80 -0.95 -14.77
CA VAL A 194 6.37 0.25 -14.03
C VAL A 194 5.35 1.00 -14.89
N LEU A 195 4.19 1.31 -14.32
CA LEU A 195 3.12 2.08 -14.96
C LEU A 195 2.86 3.36 -14.18
N ASN A 196 2.29 4.38 -14.82
CA ASN A 196 2.00 5.65 -14.16
C ASN A 196 0.72 5.62 -13.32
N ASP A 197 -0.27 4.83 -13.73
CA ASP A 197 -1.57 4.68 -13.05
C ASP A 197 -2.28 3.38 -13.46
N LEU A 198 -3.42 3.11 -12.83
CA LEU A 198 -4.23 1.92 -13.10
C LEU A 198 -4.92 1.94 -14.49
N LEU A 199 -5.04 3.07 -15.16
CA LEU A 199 -5.56 3.11 -16.53
C LEU A 199 -4.58 2.48 -17.53
N GLU A 200 -3.27 2.63 -17.30
CA GLU A 200 -2.27 1.97 -18.14
C GLU A 200 -2.29 0.45 -17.94
N ALA A 201 -2.70 -0.02 -16.76
CA ALA A 201 -2.82 -1.44 -16.47
C ALA A 201 -3.87 -2.14 -17.36
N ILE A 202 -4.95 -1.47 -17.73
CA ILE A 202 -5.95 -1.99 -18.65
C ILE A 202 -5.30 -2.37 -19.99
N LYS A 203 -4.46 -1.49 -20.54
CA LYS A 203 -3.75 -1.73 -21.80
C LYS A 203 -2.75 -2.88 -21.68
N LEU A 204 -2.07 -2.98 -20.54
CA LEU A 204 -1.16 -4.08 -20.26
C LEU A 204 -1.90 -5.41 -20.25
N ILE A 205 -3.04 -5.49 -19.56
CA ILE A 205 -3.83 -6.73 -19.47
C ILE A 205 -4.38 -7.14 -20.84
N ASP A 206 -4.87 -6.20 -21.66
CA ASP A 206 -5.30 -6.51 -23.03
C ASP A 206 -4.11 -7.09 -23.86
N SER A 207 -2.91 -6.49 -23.76
CA SER A 207 -1.73 -6.93 -24.53
C SER A 207 -1.18 -8.30 -24.11
N ILE A 208 -1.44 -8.74 -22.89
CA ILE A 208 -1.01 -10.07 -22.40
C ILE A 208 -1.98 -11.17 -22.85
N ASN A 209 -3.26 -10.79 -23.06
CA ASN A 209 -4.33 -11.73 -23.44
C ASN A 209 -4.54 -11.86 -24.96
N GLU A 210 -3.78 -11.11 -25.78
CA GLU A 210 -3.71 -11.25 -27.23
C GLU A 210 -2.65 -12.29 -27.65
#